data_5196b566ef3e3867f620bedea572b807
#
_entry.id   5196b566ef3e3867f620bedea572b807
#
_cell.length_a   1.000
_cell.length_b   1.000
_cell.length_c   1.000
_cell.angle_alpha   90.00
_cell.angle_beta   90.00
_cell.angle_gamma   90.00
#
_symmetry.space_group_name_H-M   'P 1'
#
loop_
_entity.id
_entity.type
_entity.pdbx_description
1 polymer ?
#
loop_
_entity_poly.entity_id
_entity_poly.type
_entity_poly.pdbx_seq_one_letter_code
_entity_poly.pdbx_strand_id
1 'polypeptide(L)'
;MTLAHRAVGDIRRGGFRQLRNYVDMCSSLAKRPQQKDFFAYAQKALQRTDSCYYSLVHNLLDTVDEDRLCTVGVNMGFGGLIYGASEMKKQADVDGKPFSWITAAHCGDPALPALVAAAEKKGSFVWVLDATEGDPSEAASLAKAFPKCAFGVLAAPEALTPDRVAQLAECLNVVVLPLLQSPELTPDVCHAARALKAKQMLYMLTVLVDDTCAEEACLLYTSPSPRD
;
A
#
# COMPACT_ATOMS: atom_id res chain seq x y z
N MET A 1 -9.24 14.29 -4.17
CA MET A 1 -10.26 13.28 -3.75
C MET A 1 -11.32 13.05 -4.84
N THR A 2 -12.06 14.05 -5.31
CA THR A 2 -13.15 13.86 -6.30
C THR A 2 -12.76 13.12 -7.59
N LEU A 3 -11.56 13.36 -8.13
CA LEU A 3 -11.07 12.64 -9.32
C LEU A 3 -10.77 11.16 -9.02
N ALA A 4 -10.21 10.86 -7.85
CA ALA A 4 -9.92 9.48 -7.44
C ALA A 4 -11.22 8.68 -7.26
N HIS A 5 -12.22 9.23 -6.58
CA HIS A 5 -13.54 8.60 -6.44
C HIS A 5 -14.21 8.37 -7.80
N ARG A 6 -14.13 9.37 -8.70
CA ARG A 6 -14.65 9.18 -10.07
C ARG A 6 -13.94 8.03 -10.77
N ALA A 7 -12.60 7.97 -10.69
CA ALA A 7 -11.82 6.91 -11.32
C ALA A 7 -12.18 5.52 -10.77
N VAL A 8 -12.27 5.36 -9.44
CA VAL A 8 -12.68 4.11 -8.80
C VAL A 8 -14.10 3.72 -9.23
N GLY A 9 -15.04 4.66 -9.19
CA GLY A 9 -16.42 4.43 -9.61
C GLY A 9 -16.54 4.07 -11.10
N ASP A 10 -15.76 4.71 -11.97
CA ASP A 10 -15.76 4.41 -13.41
C ASP A 10 -15.15 3.02 -13.69
N ILE A 11 -14.08 2.64 -12.97
CA ILE A 11 -13.49 1.30 -13.11
C ILE A 11 -14.45 0.22 -12.61
N ARG A 12 -15.16 0.45 -11.49
CA ARG A 12 -16.19 -0.48 -10.99
C ARG A 12 -17.31 -0.70 -12.01
N ARG A 13 -17.77 0.35 -12.70
CA ARG A 13 -18.84 0.26 -13.70
C ARG A 13 -18.36 -0.26 -15.06
N GLY A 14 -17.22 0.21 -15.52
CA GLY A 14 -16.71 -0.05 -16.87
C GLY A 14 -15.60 -1.11 -16.96
N GLY A 15 -15.24 -1.69 -15.79
CA GLY A 15 -14.26 -2.77 -15.69
C GLY A 15 -12.87 -2.40 -16.23
N PHE A 16 -12.18 -3.40 -16.73
CA PHE A 16 -10.77 -3.27 -17.14
C PHE A 16 -10.50 -2.31 -18.28
N ARG A 17 -11.50 -2.05 -19.12
CA ARG A 17 -11.37 -1.04 -20.17
C ARG A 17 -11.12 0.34 -19.56
N GLN A 18 -11.87 0.69 -18.52
CA GLN A 18 -11.70 1.97 -17.84
C GLN A 18 -10.35 2.03 -17.10
N LEU A 19 -9.94 0.93 -16.45
CA LEU A 19 -8.62 0.86 -15.83
C LEU A 19 -7.50 1.15 -16.85
N ARG A 20 -7.54 0.51 -18.05
CA ARG A 20 -6.57 0.80 -19.11
C ARG A 20 -6.61 2.25 -19.55
N ASN A 21 -7.79 2.82 -19.77
CA ASN A 21 -7.93 4.22 -20.15
C ASN A 21 -7.29 5.17 -19.13
N TYR A 22 -7.45 4.90 -17.82
CA TYR A 22 -6.81 5.68 -16.77
C TYR A 22 -5.29 5.52 -16.76
N VAL A 23 -4.78 4.31 -16.96
CA VAL A 23 -3.33 4.06 -17.06
C VAL A 23 -2.74 4.78 -18.28
N ASP A 24 -3.42 4.74 -19.43
CA ASP A 24 -3.00 5.43 -20.66
C ASP A 24 -3.01 6.95 -20.48
N MET A 25 -4.04 7.48 -19.83
CA MET A 25 -4.10 8.90 -19.48
C MET A 25 -2.95 9.31 -18.55
N CYS A 26 -2.69 8.54 -17.48
CA CYS A 26 -1.59 8.81 -16.57
C CYS A 26 -0.23 8.68 -17.26
N SER A 27 -0.07 7.72 -18.17
CA SER A 27 1.13 7.55 -18.99
C SER A 27 1.40 8.80 -19.85
N SER A 28 0.36 9.36 -20.48
CA SER A 28 0.49 10.58 -21.29
C SER A 28 0.90 11.82 -20.47
N LEU A 29 0.60 11.83 -19.19
CA LEU A 29 0.96 12.90 -18.26
C LEU A 29 2.34 12.70 -17.60
N ALA A 30 2.93 11.51 -17.74
CA ALA A 30 4.22 11.18 -17.15
C ALA A 30 5.36 11.97 -17.81
N LYS A 31 6.07 12.76 -17.01
CA LYS A 31 7.17 13.63 -17.50
C LYS A 31 8.55 13.04 -17.22
N ARG A 32 8.70 12.26 -16.13
CA ARG A 32 9.98 11.73 -15.66
C ARG A 32 10.23 10.33 -16.21
N PRO A 33 11.50 9.94 -16.48
CA PRO A 33 11.82 8.60 -16.97
C PRO A 33 11.20 7.49 -16.12
N GLN A 34 11.39 7.52 -14.80
CA GLN A 34 10.86 6.50 -13.88
C GLN A 34 9.32 6.40 -13.93
N GLN A 35 8.62 7.52 -14.10
CA GLN A 35 7.16 7.51 -14.27
C GLN A 35 6.76 6.86 -15.60
N LYS A 36 7.49 7.17 -16.67
CA LYS A 36 7.25 6.57 -18.00
C LYS A 36 7.47 5.06 -17.96
N ASP A 37 8.56 4.62 -17.33
CA ASP A 37 8.88 3.20 -17.20
C ASP A 37 7.81 2.46 -16.39
N PHE A 38 7.36 3.05 -15.27
CA PHE A 38 6.27 2.49 -14.45
C PHE A 38 4.97 2.34 -15.27
N PHE A 39 4.54 3.39 -15.97
CA PHE A 39 3.32 3.32 -16.76
C PHE A 39 3.45 2.41 -17.98
N ALA A 40 4.63 2.33 -18.62
CA ALA A 40 4.88 1.38 -19.70
C ALA A 40 4.76 -0.06 -19.21
N TYR A 41 5.29 -0.36 -18.02
CA TYR A 41 5.13 -1.67 -17.38
C TYR A 41 3.66 -1.96 -17.06
N ALA A 42 2.95 -1.00 -16.46
CA ALA A 42 1.52 -1.15 -16.15
C ALA A 42 0.67 -1.39 -17.41
N GLN A 43 0.91 -0.63 -18.49
CA GLN A 43 0.26 -0.84 -19.77
C GLN A 43 0.50 -2.25 -20.31
N LYS A 44 1.76 -2.71 -20.30
CA LYS A 44 2.12 -4.07 -20.75
C LYS A 44 1.44 -5.15 -19.89
N ALA A 45 1.42 -4.97 -18.56
CA ALA A 45 0.75 -5.91 -17.65
C ALA A 45 -0.77 -5.99 -17.91
N LEU A 46 -1.41 -4.87 -18.25
CA LEU A 46 -2.84 -4.79 -18.51
C LEU A 46 -3.24 -5.14 -19.96
N GLN A 47 -2.28 -5.35 -20.88
CA GLN A 47 -2.58 -5.86 -22.23
C GLN A 47 -2.98 -7.35 -22.22
N ARG A 48 -2.48 -8.10 -21.27
CA ARG A 48 -2.78 -9.53 -21.12
C ARG A 48 -4.07 -9.71 -20.34
N THR A 49 -5.08 -10.32 -20.97
CA THR A 49 -6.39 -10.57 -20.34
C THR A 49 -6.34 -11.66 -19.26
N ASP A 50 -5.30 -12.50 -19.27
CA ASP A 50 -5.01 -13.54 -18.28
C ASP A 50 -4.08 -13.06 -17.14
N SER A 51 -3.78 -11.77 -17.09
CA SER A 51 -2.91 -11.20 -16.08
C SER A 51 -3.53 -11.29 -14.69
N CYS A 52 -2.75 -11.77 -13.70
CA CYS A 52 -3.15 -11.80 -12.28
C CYS A 52 -3.53 -10.40 -11.74
N TYR A 53 -3.02 -9.33 -12.35
CA TYR A 53 -3.37 -7.96 -11.97
C TYR A 53 -4.86 -7.62 -12.17
N TYR A 54 -5.53 -8.27 -13.12
CA TYR A 54 -6.98 -8.09 -13.27
C TYR A 54 -7.75 -8.65 -12.08
N SER A 55 -7.42 -9.88 -11.67
CA SER A 55 -8.04 -10.49 -10.49
C SER A 55 -7.73 -9.69 -9.22
N LEU A 56 -6.50 -9.19 -9.08
CA LEU A 56 -6.09 -8.35 -7.96
C LEU A 56 -6.90 -7.05 -7.91
N VAL A 57 -6.97 -6.30 -9.01
CA VAL A 57 -7.72 -5.04 -9.06
C VAL A 57 -9.20 -5.27 -8.81
N HIS A 58 -9.78 -6.32 -9.40
CA HIS A 58 -11.18 -6.68 -9.18
C HIS A 58 -11.45 -6.97 -7.70
N ASN A 59 -10.61 -7.80 -7.09
CA ASN A 59 -10.73 -8.13 -5.67
C ASN A 59 -10.61 -6.88 -4.78
N LEU A 60 -9.68 -5.97 -5.08
CA LEU A 60 -9.55 -4.71 -4.34
C LEU A 60 -10.81 -3.85 -4.45
N LEU A 61 -11.35 -3.70 -5.66
CA LEU A 61 -12.55 -2.90 -5.90
C LEU A 61 -13.80 -3.48 -5.23
N ASP A 62 -13.89 -4.81 -5.11
CA ASP A 62 -15.04 -5.49 -4.54
C ASP A 62 -14.99 -5.58 -3.01
N THR A 63 -13.78 -5.64 -2.43
CA THR A 63 -13.62 -5.98 -1.02
C THR A 63 -13.13 -4.84 -0.14
N VAL A 64 -12.54 -3.80 -0.72
CA VAL A 64 -11.97 -2.67 0.04
C VAL A 64 -12.89 -1.46 -0.03
N ASP A 65 -12.98 -0.74 1.08
CA ASP A 65 -13.70 0.53 1.17
C ASP A 65 -13.19 1.55 0.15
N GLU A 66 -14.12 2.25 -0.52
CA GLU A 66 -13.79 3.19 -1.60
C GLU A 66 -12.99 4.39 -1.12
N ASP A 67 -13.36 4.97 0.03
CA ASP A 67 -12.66 6.14 0.58
C ASP A 67 -11.23 5.78 0.97
N ARG A 68 -11.04 4.54 1.47
CA ARG A 68 -9.72 3.99 1.77
C ARG A 68 -8.86 3.80 0.52
N LEU A 69 -9.41 3.17 -0.52
CA LEU A 69 -8.70 3.02 -1.80
C LEU A 69 -8.29 4.38 -2.37
N CYS A 70 -9.21 5.34 -2.34
CA CYS A 70 -8.93 6.70 -2.81
C CYS A 70 -7.89 7.41 -1.97
N THR A 71 -7.97 7.30 -0.63
CA THR A 71 -7.03 7.96 0.29
C THR A 71 -5.63 7.39 0.15
N VAL A 72 -5.49 6.07 0.23
CA VAL A 72 -4.18 5.41 0.07
C VAL A 72 -3.62 5.67 -1.33
N GLY A 73 -4.45 5.54 -2.38
CA GLY A 73 -4.03 5.77 -3.76
C GLY A 73 -3.53 7.21 -4.00
N VAL A 74 -4.22 8.21 -3.44
CA VAL A 74 -3.79 9.62 -3.54
C VAL A 74 -2.53 9.88 -2.70
N ASN A 75 -2.46 9.37 -1.46
CA ASN A 75 -1.30 9.59 -0.60
C ASN A 75 -0.04 8.93 -1.14
N MET A 76 -0.13 7.69 -1.61
CA MET A 76 1.01 6.99 -2.23
C MET A 76 1.33 7.51 -3.63
N GLY A 77 0.32 7.63 -4.49
CA GLY A 77 0.50 7.98 -5.89
C GLY A 77 0.86 9.44 -6.07
N PHE A 78 -0.06 10.35 -5.73
CA PHE A 78 0.21 11.78 -5.88
C PHE A 78 1.15 12.28 -4.78
N GLY A 79 0.86 11.98 -3.52
CA GLY A 79 1.66 12.42 -2.37
C GLY A 79 3.09 11.91 -2.45
N GLY A 80 3.30 10.61 -2.54
CA GLY A 80 4.62 9.99 -2.56
C GLY A 80 5.34 10.13 -3.90
N LEU A 81 4.76 9.60 -4.98
CA LEU A 81 5.49 9.42 -6.25
C LEU A 81 5.56 10.68 -7.13
N ILE A 82 4.64 11.64 -6.97
CA ILE A 82 4.61 12.86 -7.80
C ILE A 82 5.08 14.06 -7.00
N TYR A 83 4.30 14.50 -6.03
CA TYR A 83 4.61 15.69 -5.25
C TYR A 83 5.84 15.47 -4.35
N GLY A 84 5.82 14.42 -3.53
CA GLY A 84 6.90 14.09 -2.61
C GLY A 84 8.23 13.86 -3.31
N ALA A 85 8.24 13.09 -4.40
CA ALA A 85 9.44 12.89 -5.21
C ALA A 85 10.00 14.21 -5.78
N SER A 86 9.14 15.21 -6.05
CA SER A 86 9.58 16.55 -6.47
C SER A 86 10.25 17.31 -5.34
N GLU A 87 9.63 17.32 -4.17
CA GLU A 87 10.17 18.02 -2.99
C GLU A 87 11.47 17.36 -2.50
N MET A 88 11.51 16.02 -2.44
CA MET A 88 12.72 15.27 -2.08
C MET A 88 13.89 15.59 -3.00
N LYS A 89 13.66 15.73 -4.30
CA LYS A 89 14.72 16.12 -5.24
C LYS A 89 15.24 17.51 -4.94
N LYS A 90 14.37 18.49 -4.68
CA LYS A 90 14.78 19.84 -4.30
C LYS A 90 15.61 19.84 -3.02
N GLN A 91 15.20 19.05 -2.01
CA GLN A 91 15.94 18.92 -0.77
C GLN A 91 17.29 18.23 -0.98
N ALA A 92 17.34 17.18 -1.80
CA ALA A 92 18.60 16.49 -2.14
C ALA A 92 19.58 17.44 -2.84
N ASP A 93 19.10 18.32 -3.72
CA ASP A 93 19.94 19.34 -4.39
C ASP A 93 20.49 20.37 -3.38
N VAL A 94 19.78 20.64 -2.27
CA VAL A 94 20.21 21.56 -1.22
C VAL A 94 21.13 20.86 -0.20
N ASP A 95 20.71 19.69 0.30
CA ASP A 95 21.38 19.01 1.41
C ASP A 95 22.52 18.09 0.93
N GLY A 96 22.65 17.88 -0.38
CA GLY A 96 23.65 16.99 -0.99
C GLY A 96 23.42 15.50 -0.69
N LYS A 97 22.26 15.12 -0.14
CA LYS A 97 21.93 13.74 0.27
C LYS A 97 20.57 13.32 -0.27
N PRO A 98 20.46 12.11 -0.86
CA PRO A 98 19.17 11.59 -1.29
C PRO A 98 18.28 11.28 -0.08
N PHE A 99 16.97 11.53 -0.22
CA PHE A 99 15.95 11.11 0.72
C PHE A 99 15.24 9.87 0.21
N SER A 100 14.86 8.97 1.13
CA SER A 100 14.02 7.81 0.80
C SER A 100 12.56 8.23 0.67
N TRP A 101 11.87 7.74 -0.36
CA TRP A 101 10.45 7.98 -0.53
C TRP A 101 9.56 7.05 0.32
N ILE A 102 10.13 5.94 0.81
CA ILE A 102 9.56 5.07 1.83
C ILE A 102 10.49 5.08 3.04
N THR A 103 9.96 5.28 4.22
CA THR A 103 10.72 5.24 5.47
C THR A 103 10.14 4.16 6.35
N ALA A 104 10.99 3.32 6.92
CA ALA A 104 10.61 2.32 7.91
C ALA A 104 10.98 2.82 9.32
N ALA A 105 10.11 2.55 10.30
CA ALA A 105 10.33 2.88 11.70
C ALA A 105 9.56 1.90 12.61
N HIS A 106 10.01 1.77 13.87
CA HIS A 106 9.26 0.99 14.86
C HIS A 106 7.98 1.72 15.25
N CYS A 107 6.87 0.99 15.30
CA CYS A 107 5.59 1.48 15.80
C CYS A 107 5.73 1.74 17.32
N GLY A 108 5.14 2.83 17.82
CA GLY A 108 5.24 3.16 19.24
C GLY A 108 6.51 3.93 19.66
N ASP A 109 7.46 4.18 18.76
CA ASP A 109 8.59 5.05 19.08
C ASP A 109 8.09 6.47 19.41
N PRO A 110 8.36 7.01 20.61
CA PRO A 110 7.91 8.34 21.02
C PRO A 110 8.44 9.47 20.15
N ALA A 111 9.56 9.27 19.44
CA ALA A 111 10.11 10.24 18.50
C ALA A 111 9.40 10.23 17.12
N LEU A 112 8.61 9.19 16.83
CA LEU A 112 8.02 8.97 15.52
C LEU A 112 7.11 10.11 15.04
N PRO A 113 6.24 10.73 15.85
CA PRO A 113 5.44 11.87 15.40
C PRO A 113 6.27 13.06 14.93
N ALA A 114 7.35 13.37 15.66
CA ALA A 114 8.26 14.45 15.30
C ALA A 114 9.04 14.12 14.01
N LEU A 115 9.45 12.86 13.85
CA LEU A 115 10.13 12.38 12.66
C LEU A 115 9.22 12.44 11.43
N VAL A 116 7.97 11.99 11.52
CA VAL A 116 6.99 12.06 10.43
C VAL A 116 6.72 13.52 10.05
N ALA A 117 6.53 14.41 11.02
CA ALA A 117 6.32 15.84 10.76
C ALA A 117 7.51 16.49 10.05
N ALA A 118 8.73 16.12 10.39
CA ALA A 118 9.94 16.62 9.73
C ALA A 118 10.08 16.06 8.31
N ALA A 119 9.79 14.77 8.13
CA ALA A 119 9.88 14.09 6.84
C ALA A 119 8.79 14.54 5.86
N GLU A 120 7.55 14.79 6.33
CA GLU A 120 6.46 15.34 5.51
C GLU A 120 6.87 16.68 4.87
N LYS A 121 7.52 17.56 5.63
CA LYS A 121 8.05 18.83 5.11
C LYS A 121 9.09 18.65 4.00
N LYS A 122 9.77 17.52 3.99
CA LYS A 122 10.79 17.17 2.99
C LYS A 122 10.26 16.32 1.84
N GLY A 123 8.96 15.99 1.85
CA GLY A 123 8.30 15.26 0.78
C GLY A 123 8.21 13.74 0.99
N SER A 124 8.53 13.21 2.17
CA SER A 124 8.34 11.78 2.49
C SER A 124 6.95 11.56 3.09
N PHE A 125 6.10 10.83 2.37
CA PHE A 125 4.70 10.61 2.72
C PHE A 125 4.35 9.11 2.89
N VAL A 126 5.29 8.20 2.64
CA VAL A 126 5.03 6.77 2.71
C VAL A 126 5.88 6.13 3.79
N TRP A 127 5.23 5.46 4.72
CA TRP A 127 5.84 4.89 5.91
C TRP A 127 5.52 3.40 6.04
N VAL A 128 6.48 2.63 6.51
CA VAL A 128 6.27 1.27 7.00
C VAL A 128 6.54 1.28 8.50
N LEU A 129 5.51 1.00 9.28
CA LEU A 129 5.57 0.94 10.74
C LEU A 129 5.70 -0.51 11.15
N ASP A 130 6.84 -0.85 11.73
CA ASP A 130 7.10 -2.18 12.28
C ASP A 130 6.45 -2.29 13.66
N ALA A 131 5.40 -3.09 13.74
CA ALA A 131 4.64 -3.44 14.94
C ALA A 131 4.68 -4.96 15.21
N THR A 132 5.70 -5.66 14.68
CA THR A 132 5.81 -7.13 14.85
C THR A 132 6.01 -7.56 16.29
N GLU A 133 6.66 -6.73 17.12
CA GLU A 133 6.88 -6.96 18.54
C GLU A 133 6.01 -6.05 19.45
N GLY A 134 5.07 -5.28 18.87
CA GLY A 134 4.28 -4.27 19.57
C GLY A 134 2.78 -4.35 19.35
N ASP A 135 2.10 -3.28 19.69
CA ASP A 135 0.67 -3.11 19.42
C ASP A 135 0.46 -2.39 18.09
N PRO A 136 -0.04 -3.08 17.04
CA PRO A 136 -0.28 -2.46 15.74
C PRO A 136 -1.31 -1.33 15.80
N SER A 137 -2.19 -1.30 16.80
CA SER A 137 -3.21 -0.25 16.93
C SER A 137 -2.63 1.13 17.30
N GLU A 138 -1.40 1.20 17.82
CA GLU A 138 -0.70 2.48 18.08
C GLU A 138 -0.50 3.30 16.80
N ALA A 139 -0.39 2.64 15.65
CA ALA A 139 -0.32 3.29 14.34
C ALA A 139 -1.55 4.16 14.04
N ALA A 140 -2.71 3.87 14.63
CA ALA A 140 -3.93 4.63 14.38
C ALA A 140 -3.82 6.10 14.85
N SER A 141 -3.16 6.35 15.99
CA SER A 141 -2.94 7.70 16.49
C SER A 141 -2.08 8.53 15.53
N LEU A 142 -1.02 7.92 15.03
CA LEU A 142 -0.13 8.54 14.05
C LEU A 142 -0.84 8.80 12.71
N ALA A 143 -1.59 7.82 12.22
CA ALA A 143 -2.34 7.93 10.97
C ALA A 143 -3.38 9.06 11.01
N LYS A 144 -4.07 9.24 12.15
CA LYS A 144 -5.00 10.36 12.38
C LYS A 144 -4.29 11.71 12.40
N ALA A 145 -3.09 11.78 12.99
CA ALA A 145 -2.31 13.02 13.07
C ALA A 145 -1.74 13.43 11.70
N PHE A 146 -1.46 12.48 10.82
CA PHE A 146 -0.85 12.71 9.51
C PHE A 146 -1.70 12.16 8.35
N PRO A 147 -2.86 12.76 8.04
CA PRO A 147 -3.81 12.23 7.07
C PRO A 147 -3.31 12.25 5.61
N LYS A 148 -2.25 13.00 5.32
CA LYS A 148 -1.61 13.06 3.99
C LYS A 148 -0.57 11.96 3.77
N CYS A 149 -0.14 11.30 4.85
CA CYS A 149 0.78 10.16 4.76
C CYS A 149 0.02 8.85 4.54
N ALA A 150 0.68 7.88 3.92
CA ALA A 150 0.23 6.50 3.86
C ALA A 150 1.10 5.65 4.79
N PHE A 151 0.46 4.84 5.62
CA PHE A 151 1.13 4.00 6.61
C PHE A 151 0.87 2.52 6.32
N GLY A 152 1.92 1.78 5.96
CA GLY A 152 1.93 0.32 5.98
C GLY A 152 2.25 -0.15 7.40
N VAL A 153 1.36 -0.90 8.03
CA VAL A 153 1.54 -1.44 9.38
C VAL A 153 1.92 -2.91 9.29
N LEU A 154 3.19 -3.20 9.50
CA LEU A 154 3.72 -4.56 9.53
C LEU A 154 3.45 -5.15 10.90
N ALA A 155 2.71 -6.27 10.96
CA ALA A 155 2.30 -6.88 12.23
C ALA A 155 2.27 -8.39 12.14
N ALA A 156 2.54 -9.07 13.24
CA ALA A 156 2.34 -10.49 13.37
C ALA A 156 0.83 -10.81 13.25
N PRO A 157 0.42 -11.88 12.53
CA PRO A 157 -0.99 -12.21 12.32
C PRO A 157 -1.79 -12.38 13.62
N GLU A 158 -1.20 -12.99 14.64
CA GLU A 158 -1.78 -13.18 15.97
C GLU A 158 -2.01 -11.87 16.73
N ALA A 159 -1.26 -10.81 16.40
CA ALA A 159 -1.45 -9.48 16.99
C ALA A 159 -2.64 -8.72 16.36
N LEU A 160 -3.16 -9.16 15.21
CA LEU A 160 -4.27 -8.54 14.50
C LEU A 160 -5.62 -9.02 15.03
N THR A 161 -5.87 -8.80 16.32
CA THR A 161 -7.15 -9.10 16.96
C THR A 161 -8.28 -8.23 16.40
N PRO A 162 -9.57 -8.67 16.52
CA PRO A 162 -10.71 -7.89 16.02
C PRO A 162 -10.75 -6.46 16.56
N ASP A 163 -10.38 -6.23 17.82
CA ASP A 163 -10.39 -4.90 18.46
C ASP A 163 -9.30 -4.00 17.87
N ARG A 164 -8.07 -4.52 17.70
CA ARG A 164 -6.97 -3.79 17.09
C ARG A 164 -7.24 -3.48 15.61
N VAL A 165 -7.79 -4.44 14.88
CA VAL A 165 -8.24 -4.23 13.50
C VAL A 165 -9.33 -3.16 13.44
N ALA A 166 -10.27 -3.13 14.39
CA ALA A 166 -11.30 -2.10 14.45
C ALA A 166 -10.70 -0.70 14.66
N GLN A 167 -9.69 -0.55 15.52
CA GLN A 167 -8.99 0.72 15.74
C GLN A 167 -8.25 1.19 14.48
N LEU A 168 -7.52 0.29 13.80
CA LEU A 168 -6.85 0.58 12.54
C LEU A 168 -7.85 0.97 11.44
N ALA A 169 -9.03 0.35 11.45
CA ALA A 169 -10.07 0.60 10.45
C ALA A 169 -10.69 2.02 10.53
N GLU A 170 -10.52 2.73 11.63
CA GLU A 170 -10.90 4.16 11.75
C GLU A 170 -10.04 5.08 10.86
N CYS A 171 -8.88 4.60 10.38
CA CYS A 171 -7.94 5.37 9.59
C CYS A 171 -7.99 4.94 8.11
N LEU A 172 -8.30 5.86 7.22
CA LEU A 172 -8.40 5.59 5.78
C LEU A 172 -7.03 5.46 5.09
N ASN A 173 -5.98 5.97 5.69
CA ASN A 173 -4.62 6.04 5.16
C ASN A 173 -3.70 4.91 5.67
N VAL A 174 -4.28 3.85 6.23
CA VAL A 174 -3.58 2.66 6.73
C VAL A 174 -3.74 1.48 5.77
N VAL A 175 -2.63 0.81 5.48
CA VAL A 175 -2.53 -0.50 4.83
C VAL A 175 -1.96 -1.48 5.83
N VAL A 176 -2.62 -2.62 6.07
CA VAL A 176 -2.10 -3.63 7.00
C VAL A 176 -1.26 -4.65 6.25
N LEU A 177 -0.10 -4.97 6.79
CA LEU A 177 0.89 -5.89 6.23
C LEU A 177 1.10 -7.07 7.20
N PRO A 178 0.19 -8.08 7.22
CA PRO A 178 0.39 -9.27 8.05
C PRO A 178 1.69 -9.97 7.63
N LEU A 179 2.64 -10.12 8.57
CA LEU A 179 3.94 -10.72 8.32
C LEU A 179 3.88 -12.24 8.54
N LEU A 180 4.06 -13.00 7.48
CA LEU A 180 4.18 -14.44 7.52
C LEU A 180 5.64 -14.85 7.70
N GLN A 181 5.91 -15.76 8.64
CA GLN A 181 7.24 -16.32 8.85
C GLN A 181 7.58 -17.42 7.81
N SER A 182 6.57 -17.97 7.16
CA SER A 182 6.71 -18.92 6.06
C SER A 182 5.59 -18.69 5.04
N PRO A 183 5.71 -19.23 3.82
CA PRO A 183 4.67 -19.16 2.80
C PRO A 183 3.34 -19.85 3.17
N GLU A 184 3.30 -20.56 4.27
CA GLU A 184 2.12 -21.31 4.69
C GLU A 184 1.03 -20.41 5.30
N LEU A 185 -0.22 -20.66 4.91
CA LEU A 185 -1.39 -19.99 5.48
C LEU A 185 -1.80 -20.67 6.78
N THR A 186 -1.29 -20.16 7.90
CA THR A 186 -1.68 -20.63 9.24
C THR A 186 -3.11 -20.20 9.61
N PRO A 187 -3.74 -20.84 10.62
CA PRO A 187 -5.04 -20.37 11.12
C PRO A 187 -5.06 -18.90 11.54
N ASP A 188 -3.98 -18.39 12.14
CA ASP A 188 -3.89 -17.00 12.58
C ASP A 188 -3.85 -16.04 11.40
N VAL A 189 -3.10 -16.36 10.33
CA VAL A 189 -3.13 -15.62 9.07
C VAL A 189 -4.54 -15.57 8.48
N CYS A 190 -5.24 -16.70 8.47
CA CYS A 190 -6.62 -16.78 7.98
C CYS A 190 -7.58 -15.96 8.83
N HIS A 191 -7.42 -15.97 10.16
CA HIS A 191 -8.22 -15.16 11.08
C HIS A 191 -7.98 -13.66 10.88
N ALA A 192 -6.71 -13.24 10.83
CA ALA A 192 -6.33 -11.85 10.55
C ALA A 192 -6.91 -11.36 9.20
N ALA A 193 -6.73 -12.14 8.14
CA ALA A 193 -7.25 -11.79 6.82
C ALA A 193 -8.79 -11.66 6.80
N ARG A 194 -9.52 -12.54 7.50
CA ARG A 194 -10.99 -12.45 7.64
C ARG A 194 -11.40 -11.19 8.42
N ALA A 195 -10.71 -10.86 9.52
CA ALA A 195 -10.98 -9.66 10.31
C ALA A 195 -10.75 -8.39 9.48
N LEU A 196 -9.64 -8.31 8.75
CA LEU A 196 -9.32 -7.20 7.86
C LEU A 196 -10.34 -7.05 6.73
N LYS A 197 -10.71 -8.17 6.08
CA LYS A 197 -11.73 -8.19 5.02
C LYS A 197 -13.10 -7.77 5.55
N ALA A 198 -13.51 -8.19 6.74
CA ALA A 198 -14.78 -7.82 7.36
C ALA A 198 -14.87 -6.30 7.63
N LYS A 199 -13.73 -5.63 7.83
CA LYS A 199 -13.61 -4.17 7.98
C LYS A 199 -13.27 -3.45 6.68
N GLN A 200 -13.35 -4.14 5.54
CA GLN A 200 -13.01 -3.60 4.21
C GLN A 200 -11.65 -2.89 4.17
N MET A 201 -10.69 -3.40 4.95
CA MET A 201 -9.33 -2.87 5.02
C MET A 201 -8.54 -3.22 3.76
N LEU A 202 -7.66 -2.31 3.36
CA LEU A 202 -6.61 -2.63 2.41
C LEU A 202 -5.49 -3.35 3.16
N TYR A 203 -5.16 -4.58 2.73
CA TYR A 203 -4.07 -5.35 3.32
C TYR A 203 -3.32 -6.15 2.26
N MET A 204 -2.09 -6.50 2.56
CA MET A 204 -1.22 -7.30 1.71
C MET A 204 -0.43 -8.28 2.57
N LEU A 205 -0.55 -9.57 2.31
CA LEU A 205 0.26 -10.58 2.99
C LEU A 205 1.73 -10.36 2.63
N THR A 206 2.56 -10.29 3.65
CA THR A 206 4.00 -10.04 3.52
C THR A 206 4.72 -11.28 4.03
N VAL A 207 5.65 -11.81 3.25
CA VAL A 207 6.43 -13.00 3.62
C VAL A 207 7.86 -12.56 3.91
N LEU A 208 8.41 -13.03 5.02
CA LEU A 208 9.82 -12.91 5.29
C LEU A 208 10.56 -13.93 4.39
N VAL A 209 11.39 -13.42 3.50
CA VAL A 209 12.15 -14.26 2.56
C VAL A 209 13.60 -14.28 2.98
N ASP A 210 14.12 -15.46 3.22
CA ASP A 210 15.54 -15.73 3.40
C ASP A 210 16.04 -16.69 2.32
N ASP A 211 17.32 -17.06 2.36
CA ASP A 211 17.93 -17.96 1.36
C ASP A 211 17.32 -19.37 1.37
N THR A 212 16.60 -19.75 2.43
CA THR A 212 16.01 -21.10 2.57
C THR A 212 14.60 -21.19 2.00
N CYS A 213 13.84 -20.08 1.94
CA CYS A 213 12.44 -20.07 1.49
C CYS A 213 12.22 -19.24 0.21
N ALA A 214 13.29 -18.71 -0.41
CA ALA A 214 13.20 -17.84 -1.59
C ALA A 214 12.46 -18.50 -2.77
N GLU A 215 12.71 -19.78 -3.03
CA GLU A 215 12.04 -20.51 -4.12
C GLU A 215 10.54 -20.70 -3.85
N GLU A 216 10.15 -21.07 -2.62
CA GLU A 216 8.76 -21.26 -2.22
C GLU A 216 7.99 -19.94 -2.21
N ALA A 217 8.62 -18.86 -1.75
CA ALA A 217 8.04 -17.52 -1.80
C ALA A 217 7.79 -17.07 -3.25
N CYS A 218 8.72 -17.32 -4.17
CA CYS A 218 8.52 -17.06 -5.59
C CYS A 218 7.33 -17.82 -6.18
N LEU A 219 7.11 -19.07 -5.77
CA LEU A 219 5.98 -19.90 -6.23
C LEU A 219 4.63 -19.32 -5.79
N LEU A 220 4.53 -18.74 -4.59
CA LEU A 220 3.31 -18.06 -4.14
C LEU A 220 2.89 -16.89 -5.03
N TYR A 221 3.86 -16.12 -5.54
CA TYR A 221 3.60 -14.97 -6.41
C TYR A 221 3.39 -15.36 -7.88
N THR A 222 3.91 -16.50 -8.30
CA THR A 222 3.91 -16.93 -9.71
C THR A 222 2.92 -18.04 -10.00
N SER A 223 2.45 -18.76 -8.98
CA SER A 223 1.42 -19.79 -9.16
C SER A 223 0.09 -19.13 -9.54
N PRO A 224 -0.58 -19.62 -10.60
CA PRO A 224 -1.95 -19.20 -10.83
C PRO A 224 -2.79 -19.61 -9.61
N SER A 225 -3.60 -18.67 -9.11
CA SER A 225 -4.57 -18.99 -8.06
C SER A 225 -5.35 -20.22 -8.46
N PRO A 226 -5.47 -21.25 -7.60
CA PRO A 226 -6.34 -22.35 -7.91
C PRO A 226 -7.73 -21.79 -8.16
N ARG A 227 -8.22 -22.00 -9.38
CA ARG A 227 -9.61 -21.72 -9.74
C ARG A 227 -10.43 -22.86 -9.17
N ASP A 228 -11.10 -22.60 -8.08
CA ASP A 228 -12.28 -23.35 -7.64
C ASP A 228 -13.36 -22.36 -7.28
#